data_2795194a079ddd3ac4a5916bd8c7dcd4
#
_entry.id   2795194a079ddd3ac4a5916bd8c7dcd4
#
_cell.length_a   1.000
_cell.length_b   1.000
_cell.length_c   1.000
_cell.angle_alpha   90.00
_cell.angle_beta   90.00
_cell.angle_gamma   90.00
#
_symmetry.space_group_name_H-M   'P 1'
#
loop_
_entity.id
_entity.type
_entity.pdbx_description
1 polymer ?
#
loop_
_entity_poly.entity_id
_entity_poly.type
_entity_poly.pdbx_seq_one_letter_code
_entity_poly.pdbx_strand_id
1 'polypeptide(L)'
;INNIVKKNKTPFYLYSENQIINNYLKFTKNFKKTNPLVCFAAKSNSNVAILKILGKLGAGADVVSGGELLKALKAGIKASKIVFSGVGKTEDELKIAINKKILLINCESESEAKLVNKIAKKLKKKVSIGFRLNPNIDAKTHKNISTGKAENKFGLSIKSFKSFFKSLPIYKNICLLYTSPSPRDVEE
;
A
#
# COMPACT_ATOMS: atom_id res chain seq x y z
N ILE A 1 -17.58 8.47 -27.85
CA ILE A 1 -18.43 8.62 -26.64
C ILE A 1 -19.88 8.35 -27.01
N ASN A 2 -20.45 9.02 -28.03
CA ASN A 2 -21.87 8.90 -28.40
C ASN A 2 -22.33 7.44 -28.62
N ASN A 3 -21.52 6.59 -29.25
CA ASN A 3 -21.83 5.17 -29.45
C ASN A 3 -21.85 4.37 -28.14
N ILE A 4 -21.04 4.76 -27.15
CA ILE A 4 -21.02 4.12 -25.83
C ILE A 4 -22.26 4.51 -25.03
N VAL A 5 -22.62 5.80 -25.05
CA VAL A 5 -23.82 6.31 -24.38
C VAL A 5 -25.10 5.69 -24.94
N LYS A 6 -25.17 5.48 -26.28
CA LYS A 6 -26.31 4.81 -26.91
C LYS A 6 -26.48 3.34 -26.49
N LYS A 7 -25.39 2.66 -26.12
CA LYS A 7 -25.39 1.23 -25.76
C LYS A 7 -25.52 0.97 -24.28
N ASN A 8 -25.25 1.96 -23.43
CA ASN A 8 -25.21 1.81 -21.98
C ASN A 8 -26.13 2.83 -21.32
N LYS A 9 -26.87 2.38 -20.30
CA LYS A 9 -27.69 3.29 -19.48
C LYS A 9 -26.80 4.19 -18.64
N THR A 10 -27.10 5.49 -18.60
CA THR A 10 -26.47 6.46 -17.70
C THR A 10 -27.11 6.41 -16.31
N PRO A 11 -26.38 6.76 -15.21
CA PRO A 11 -24.97 7.21 -15.19
C PRO A 11 -23.97 6.03 -15.24
N PHE A 12 -22.77 6.27 -15.81
CA PHE A 12 -21.65 5.31 -15.77
C PHE A 12 -20.30 6.04 -15.78
N TYR A 13 -19.25 5.38 -15.28
CA TYR A 13 -17.87 5.87 -15.38
C TYR A 13 -17.22 5.36 -16.66
N LEU A 14 -16.63 6.26 -17.43
CA LEU A 14 -15.88 5.96 -18.65
C LEU A 14 -14.39 6.20 -18.43
N TYR A 15 -13.57 5.18 -18.59
CA TYR A 15 -12.12 5.26 -18.48
C TYR A 15 -11.46 5.08 -19.85
N SER A 16 -10.45 5.90 -20.14
CA SER A 16 -9.62 5.78 -21.33
C SER A 16 -8.35 4.99 -20.99
N GLU A 17 -8.17 3.82 -21.62
CA GLU A 17 -6.95 3.03 -21.47
C GLU A 17 -5.72 3.82 -21.87
N ASN A 18 -5.75 4.50 -23.01
CA ASN A 18 -4.63 5.32 -23.49
C ASN A 18 -4.26 6.43 -22.49
N GLN A 19 -5.25 7.05 -21.85
CA GLN A 19 -5.00 8.10 -20.86
C GLN A 19 -4.32 7.52 -19.61
N ILE A 20 -4.75 6.34 -19.15
CA ILE A 20 -4.14 5.65 -17.99
C ILE A 20 -2.68 5.31 -18.32
N ILE A 21 -2.43 4.74 -19.50
CA ILE A 21 -1.08 4.39 -19.96
C ILE A 21 -0.20 5.64 -20.03
N ASN A 22 -0.66 6.70 -20.68
CA ASN A 22 0.09 7.93 -20.87
C ASN A 22 0.43 8.60 -19.52
N ASN A 23 -0.51 8.64 -18.59
CA ASN A 23 -0.28 9.21 -17.26
C ASN A 23 0.77 8.41 -16.49
N TYR A 24 0.70 7.08 -16.52
CA TYR A 24 1.69 6.23 -15.87
C TYR A 24 3.09 6.42 -16.48
N LEU A 25 3.20 6.40 -17.79
CA LEU A 25 4.47 6.56 -18.50
C LEU A 25 5.06 7.96 -18.29
N LYS A 26 4.23 9.01 -18.31
CA LYS A 26 4.64 10.38 -18.02
C LYS A 26 5.20 10.51 -16.60
N PHE A 27 4.56 9.89 -15.63
CA PHE A 27 5.02 9.87 -14.25
C PHE A 27 6.36 9.12 -14.12
N THR A 28 6.44 7.88 -14.62
CA THR A 28 7.63 7.03 -14.47
C THR A 28 8.85 7.53 -15.24
N LYS A 29 8.65 8.30 -16.33
CA LYS A 29 9.74 8.91 -17.10
C LYS A 29 10.66 9.77 -16.23
N ASN A 30 10.12 10.43 -15.22
CA ASN A 30 10.88 11.31 -14.34
C ASN A 30 11.82 10.55 -13.39
N PHE A 31 11.60 9.25 -13.20
CA PHE A 31 12.37 8.42 -12.27
C PHE A 31 13.28 7.39 -12.94
N LYS A 32 13.51 7.50 -14.26
CA LYS A 32 14.30 6.51 -15.04
C LYS A 32 15.67 6.21 -14.46
N LYS A 33 16.33 7.20 -13.84
CA LYS A 33 17.68 7.04 -13.25
C LYS A 33 17.70 6.19 -11.98
N THR A 34 16.59 6.07 -11.27
CA THR A 34 16.49 5.39 -9.96
C THR A 34 15.85 4.01 -10.06
N ASN A 35 15.28 3.63 -11.22
CA ASN A 35 14.54 2.38 -11.45
C ASN A 35 13.55 2.04 -10.33
N PRO A 36 12.63 2.94 -9.96
CA PRO A 36 11.73 2.76 -8.83
C PRO A 36 10.62 1.76 -9.13
N LEU A 37 10.13 1.10 -8.09
CA LEU A 37 8.86 0.40 -8.16
C LEU A 37 7.72 1.37 -7.86
N VAL A 38 6.93 1.71 -8.86
CA VAL A 38 5.72 2.54 -8.69
C VAL A 38 4.55 1.63 -8.35
N CYS A 39 4.00 1.76 -7.13
CA CYS A 39 2.82 1.03 -6.69
C CYS A 39 1.57 1.90 -6.81
N PHE A 40 0.59 1.42 -7.55
CA PHE A 40 -0.70 2.10 -7.69
C PHE A 40 -1.56 1.88 -6.45
N ALA A 41 -2.09 2.95 -5.86
CA ALA A 41 -2.97 2.88 -4.71
C ALA A 41 -4.36 2.35 -5.12
N ALA A 42 -4.61 1.05 -4.89
CA ALA A 42 -5.82 0.35 -5.31
C ALA A 42 -7.10 0.93 -4.70
N LYS A 43 -7.00 1.54 -3.50
CA LYS A 43 -8.13 2.22 -2.84
C LYS A 43 -8.76 3.34 -3.67
N SER A 44 -8.03 3.97 -4.58
CA SER A 44 -8.55 5.00 -5.46
C SER A 44 -9.43 4.43 -6.57
N ASN A 45 -9.08 3.26 -7.10
CA ASN A 45 -9.87 2.50 -8.05
C ASN A 45 -9.41 1.04 -8.13
N SER A 46 -10.12 0.15 -7.48
CA SER A 46 -9.78 -1.29 -7.44
C SER A 46 -10.35 -2.10 -8.61
N ASN A 47 -10.72 -1.45 -9.72
CA ASN A 47 -11.18 -2.15 -10.92
C ASN A 47 -10.07 -3.03 -11.49
N VAL A 48 -10.35 -4.33 -11.66
CA VAL A 48 -9.36 -5.32 -12.12
C VAL A 48 -8.81 -4.99 -13.51
N ALA A 49 -9.61 -4.39 -14.40
CA ALA A 49 -9.14 -3.99 -15.72
C ALA A 49 -8.09 -2.89 -15.64
N ILE A 50 -8.29 -1.88 -14.79
CA ILE A 50 -7.32 -0.80 -14.55
C ILE A 50 -6.04 -1.36 -13.93
N LEU A 51 -6.17 -2.20 -12.90
CA LEU A 51 -5.01 -2.86 -12.27
C LEU A 51 -4.24 -3.71 -13.28
N LYS A 52 -4.94 -4.38 -14.21
CA LYS A 52 -4.32 -5.18 -15.28
C LYS A 52 -3.52 -4.32 -16.26
N ILE A 53 -4.06 -3.16 -16.68
CA ILE A 53 -3.35 -2.20 -17.55
C ILE A 53 -2.05 -1.76 -16.87
N LEU A 54 -2.14 -1.31 -15.62
CA LEU A 54 -0.98 -0.82 -14.86
C LEU A 54 0.04 -1.95 -14.58
N GLY A 55 -0.44 -3.14 -14.24
CA GLY A 55 0.42 -4.32 -14.02
C GLY A 55 1.22 -4.72 -15.25
N LYS A 56 0.61 -4.64 -16.47
CA LYS A 56 1.31 -4.87 -17.74
C LYS A 56 2.42 -3.85 -18.00
N LEU A 57 2.28 -2.63 -17.50
CA LEU A 57 3.30 -1.57 -17.58
C LEU A 57 4.40 -1.73 -16.50
N GLY A 58 4.29 -2.74 -15.65
CA GLY A 58 5.28 -3.02 -14.63
C GLY A 58 4.98 -2.44 -13.25
N ALA A 59 3.83 -1.76 -13.07
CA ALA A 59 3.42 -1.22 -11.79
C ALA A 59 3.22 -2.34 -10.74
N GLY A 60 3.49 -1.98 -9.48
CA GLY A 60 3.01 -2.69 -8.31
C GLY A 60 1.64 -2.18 -7.86
N ALA A 61 1.16 -2.68 -6.73
CA ALA A 61 -0.05 -2.20 -6.10
C ALA A 61 0.18 -1.91 -4.61
N ASP A 62 -0.39 -0.81 -4.13
CA ASP A 62 -0.58 -0.53 -2.71
C ASP A 62 -2.03 -0.82 -2.37
N VAL A 63 -2.25 -1.84 -1.54
CA VAL A 63 -3.58 -2.35 -1.18
C VAL A 63 -3.86 -2.10 0.29
N VAL A 64 -5.13 -1.88 0.64
CA VAL A 64 -5.55 -1.60 2.02
C VAL A 64 -6.54 -2.63 2.57
N SER A 65 -6.79 -3.70 1.82
CA SER A 65 -7.64 -4.82 2.25
C SER A 65 -7.28 -6.12 1.53
N GLY A 66 -7.66 -7.24 2.12
CA GLY A 66 -7.51 -8.56 1.47
C GLY A 66 -8.25 -8.66 0.15
N GLY A 67 -9.41 -7.99 0.03
CA GLY A 67 -10.16 -7.93 -1.23
C GLY A 67 -9.38 -7.23 -2.35
N GLU A 68 -8.73 -6.10 -2.04
CA GLU A 68 -7.86 -5.41 -3.00
C GLU A 68 -6.61 -6.24 -3.34
N LEU A 69 -6.01 -6.92 -2.36
CA LEU A 69 -4.90 -7.84 -2.59
C LEU A 69 -5.27 -8.94 -3.60
N LEU A 70 -6.42 -9.57 -3.41
CA LEU A 70 -6.89 -10.61 -4.33
C LEU A 70 -7.20 -10.06 -5.72
N LYS A 71 -7.77 -8.85 -5.83
CA LYS A 71 -7.99 -8.17 -7.12
C LYS A 71 -6.67 -7.84 -7.82
N ALA A 72 -5.66 -7.35 -7.09
CA ALA A 72 -4.33 -7.06 -7.66
C ALA A 72 -3.66 -8.33 -8.20
N LEU A 73 -3.72 -9.43 -7.46
CA LEU A 73 -3.22 -10.73 -7.90
C LEU A 73 -3.99 -11.26 -9.12
N LYS A 74 -5.33 -11.15 -9.12
CA LYS A 74 -6.19 -11.52 -10.26
C LYS A 74 -5.89 -10.69 -11.51
N ALA A 75 -5.50 -9.43 -11.33
CA ALA A 75 -5.07 -8.56 -12.42
C ALA A 75 -3.70 -8.92 -13.00
N GLY A 76 -2.98 -9.87 -12.40
CA GLY A 76 -1.66 -10.32 -12.84
C GLY A 76 -0.49 -9.51 -12.25
N ILE A 77 -0.72 -8.66 -11.25
CA ILE A 77 0.36 -7.98 -10.54
C ILE A 77 1.11 -9.02 -9.68
N LYS A 78 2.43 -9.08 -9.85
CA LYS A 78 3.27 -10.02 -9.09
C LYS A 78 3.20 -9.72 -7.60
N ALA A 79 3.05 -10.74 -6.76
CA ALA A 79 3.00 -10.57 -5.31
C ALA A 79 4.22 -9.81 -4.77
N SER A 80 5.41 -10.05 -5.32
CA SER A 80 6.64 -9.33 -5.01
C SER A 80 6.64 -7.83 -5.35
N LYS A 81 5.55 -7.31 -5.92
CA LYS A 81 5.32 -5.88 -6.21
C LYS A 81 4.08 -5.34 -5.49
N ILE A 82 3.59 -6.03 -4.48
CA ILE A 82 2.41 -5.62 -3.72
C ILE A 82 2.83 -5.19 -2.31
N VAL A 83 2.38 -4.01 -1.92
CA VAL A 83 2.49 -3.46 -0.58
C VAL A 83 1.12 -3.48 0.08
N PHE A 84 1.02 -3.91 1.33
CA PHE A 84 -0.23 -3.92 2.08
C PHE A 84 -0.18 -2.87 3.18
N SER A 85 -0.89 -1.79 2.98
CA SER A 85 -0.99 -0.63 3.87
C SER A 85 -2.33 -0.58 4.60
N GLY A 86 -2.54 0.46 5.41
CA GLY A 86 -3.81 0.75 6.08
C GLY A 86 -3.95 0.14 7.47
N VAL A 87 -4.88 0.70 8.23
CA VAL A 87 -5.20 0.29 9.61
C VAL A 87 -6.18 -0.88 9.62
N GLY A 88 -6.14 -1.69 10.69
CA GLY A 88 -7.17 -2.71 10.93
C GLY A 88 -7.07 -3.95 10.05
N LYS A 89 -5.87 -4.32 9.57
CA LYS A 89 -5.67 -5.59 8.86
C LYS A 89 -6.05 -6.76 9.77
N THR A 90 -6.92 -7.62 9.28
CA THR A 90 -7.36 -8.82 10.02
C THR A 90 -6.31 -9.93 9.97
N GLU A 91 -6.41 -10.88 10.92
CA GLU A 91 -5.50 -12.05 10.96
C GLU A 91 -5.57 -12.87 9.66
N ASP A 92 -6.75 -13.01 9.06
CA ASP A 92 -6.93 -13.78 7.82
C ASP A 92 -6.35 -13.06 6.61
N GLU A 93 -6.51 -11.74 6.51
CA GLU A 93 -5.88 -10.94 5.46
C GLU A 93 -4.35 -11.00 5.56
N LEU A 94 -3.80 -10.93 6.76
CA LEU A 94 -2.37 -11.08 7.00
C LEU A 94 -1.88 -12.49 6.63
N LYS A 95 -2.63 -13.55 6.95
CA LYS A 95 -2.31 -14.92 6.52
C LYS A 95 -2.25 -15.04 4.99
N ILE A 96 -3.23 -14.45 4.28
CA ILE A 96 -3.24 -14.43 2.82
C ILE A 96 -2.01 -13.71 2.29
N ALA A 97 -1.72 -12.50 2.78
CA ALA A 97 -0.59 -11.68 2.37
C ALA A 97 0.76 -12.41 2.55
N ILE A 98 0.97 -13.01 3.73
CA ILE A 98 2.17 -13.78 4.07
C ILE A 98 2.29 -15.02 3.18
N ASN A 99 1.18 -15.74 2.96
CA ASN A 99 1.19 -16.92 2.11
C ASN A 99 1.51 -16.60 0.65
N LYS A 100 1.03 -15.49 0.14
CA LYS A 100 1.31 -14.99 -1.21
C LYS A 100 2.70 -14.38 -1.35
N LYS A 101 3.46 -14.21 -0.24
CA LYS A 101 4.81 -13.62 -0.24
C LYS A 101 4.82 -12.25 -0.90
N ILE A 102 3.92 -11.35 -0.46
CA ILE A 102 3.92 -9.97 -0.96
C ILE A 102 5.21 -9.24 -0.57
N LEU A 103 5.48 -8.12 -1.25
CA LEU A 103 6.70 -7.35 -1.05
C LEU A 103 6.82 -6.84 0.39
N LEU A 104 5.77 -6.24 0.93
CA LEU A 104 5.82 -5.48 2.17
C LEU A 104 4.46 -5.42 2.85
N ILE A 105 4.46 -5.54 4.18
CA ILE A 105 3.32 -5.20 5.03
C ILE A 105 3.69 -3.93 5.81
N ASN A 106 3.01 -2.82 5.54
CA ASN A 106 3.16 -1.58 6.31
C ASN A 106 2.36 -1.69 7.60
N CYS A 107 3.05 -1.75 8.73
CA CYS A 107 2.47 -1.80 10.05
C CYS A 107 2.18 -0.36 10.56
N GLU A 108 0.98 -0.18 11.07
CA GLU A 108 0.50 1.09 11.63
C GLU A 108 0.68 1.16 13.16
N SER A 109 1.05 0.02 13.80
CA SER A 109 1.25 -0.08 15.24
C SER A 109 2.22 -1.20 15.62
N GLU A 110 2.74 -1.14 16.86
CA GLU A 110 3.55 -2.24 17.43
C GLU A 110 2.76 -3.54 17.58
N SER A 111 1.50 -3.45 18.00
CA SER A 111 0.63 -4.61 18.17
C SER A 111 0.42 -5.34 16.85
N GLU A 112 0.28 -4.60 15.76
CA GLU A 112 0.19 -5.19 14.42
C GLU A 112 1.50 -5.90 14.02
N ALA A 113 2.65 -5.29 14.24
CA ALA A 113 3.93 -5.93 13.95
C ALA A 113 4.14 -7.23 14.78
N LYS A 114 3.73 -7.22 16.05
CA LYS A 114 3.73 -8.42 16.90
C LYS A 114 2.80 -9.50 16.33
N LEU A 115 1.61 -9.12 15.87
CA LEU A 115 0.65 -10.03 15.23
C LEU A 115 1.22 -10.63 13.94
N VAL A 116 1.81 -9.80 13.08
CA VAL A 116 2.47 -10.26 11.83
C VAL A 116 3.57 -11.28 12.16
N ASN A 117 4.43 -11.00 13.16
CA ASN A 117 5.46 -11.95 13.58
C ASN A 117 4.87 -13.26 14.10
N LYS A 118 3.81 -13.21 14.92
CA LYS A 118 3.11 -14.40 15.43
C LYS A 118 2.56 -15.28 14.30
N ILE A 119 1.92 -14.66 13.31
CA ILE A 119 1.37 -15.36 12.14
C ILE A 119 2.51 -15.94 11.28
N ALA A 120 3.54 -15.15 11.00
CA ALA A 120 4.69 -15.56 10.22
C ALA A 120 5.41 -16.77 10.88
N LYS A 121 5.55 -16.76 12.22
CA LYS A 121 6.10 -17.89 12.98
C LYS A 121 5.26 -19.15 12.81
N LYS A 122 3.92 -19.06 12.95
CA LYS A 122 3.00 -20.19 12.73
C LYS A 122 3.11 -20.76 11.32
N LEU A 123 3.28 -19.89 10.33
CA LEU A 123 3.42 -20.28 8.91
C LEU A 123 4.85 -20.68 8.52
N LYS A 124 5.81 -20.65 9.46
CA LYS A 124 7.26 -20.90 9.22
C LYS A 124 7.82 -20.04 8.08
N LYS A 125 7.44 -18.76 8.04
CA LYS A 125 7.86 -17.79 7.01
C LYS A 125 8.57 -16.59 7.62
N LYS A 126 9.37 -15.90 6.79
CA LYS A 126 9.89 -14.56 7.07
C LYS A 126 9.12 -13.54 6.25
N VAL A 127 8.85 -12.38 6.82
CA VAL A 127 8.01 -11.34 6.24
C VAL A 127 8.71 -9.99 6.31
N SER A 128 8.75 -9.28 5.21
CA SER A 128 9.21 -7.90 5.18
C SER A 128 8.11 -6.97 5.69
N ILE A 129 8.44 -6.15 6.67
CA ILE A 129 7.54 -5.13 7.21
C ILE A 129 8.13 -3.74 7.01
N GLY A 130 7.26 -2.75 6.92
CA GLY A 130 7.57 -1.34 7.09
C GLY A 130 6.78 -0.80 8.26
N PHE A 131 7.19 0.37 8.77
CA PHE A 131 6.40 1.12 9.72
C PHE A 131 5.98 2.45 9.13
N ARG A 132 4.70 2.77 9.30
CA ARG A 132 4.23 4.12 9.08
C ARG A 132 4.58 4.97 10.29
N LEU A 133 5.37 6.00 10.09
CA LEU A 133 5.67 7.00 11.10
C LEU A 133 4.66 8.14 11.03
N ASN A 134 4.21 8.60 12.18
CA ASN A 134 3.46 9.84 12.32
C ASN A 134 4.43 10.94 12.77
N PRO A 135 4.76 11.89 11.88
CA PRO A 135 5.74 12.94 12.19
C PRO A 135 5.19 14.03 13.11
N ASN A 136 3.88 14.02 13.39
CA ASN A 136 3.17 15.06 14.13
C ASN A 136 3.27 16.45 13.46
N ILE A 137 3.17 16.48 12.13
CA ILE A 137 3.22 17.71 11.35
C ILE A 137 1.79 18.06 10.88
N ASP A 138 1.44 19.34 10.97
CA ASP A 138 0.21 19.87 10.37
C ASP A 138 0.46 20.20 8.90
N ALA A 139 -0.02 19.35 8.02
CA ALA A 139 0.10 19.52 6.56
C ALA A 139 -0.78 20.67 6.01
N LYS A 140 -1.42 21.49 6.87
CA LYS A 140 -2.33 22.60 6.49
C LYS A 140 -3.41 22.21 5.47
N THR A 141 -3.78 20.92 5.47
CA THR A 141 -4.82 20.38 4.59
C THR A 141 -6.19 20.44 5.25
N HIS A 142 -7.25 20.15 4.49
CA HIS A 142 -8.60 20.06 5.04
C HIS A 142 -8.65 19.09 6.23
N LYS A 143 -9.33 19.49 7.32
CA LYS A 143 -9.39 18.76 8.61
C LYS A 143 -9.69 17.24 8.46
N ASN A 144 -10.57 16.88 7.52
CA ASN A 144 -10.96 15.48 7.28
C ASN A 144 -9.93 14.67 6.47
N ILE A 145 -8.88 15.31 5.93
CA ILE A 145 -7.85 14.66 5.10
C ILE A 145 -6.51 14.58 5.84
N SER A 146 -6.34 15.38 6.91
CA SER A 146 -5.12 15.38 7.72
C SER A 146 -4.92 14.01 8.38
N THR A 147 -3.71 13.45 8.26
CA THR A 147 -3.31 12.15 8.84
C THR A 147 -2.02 12.22 9.63
N GLY A 148 -1.36 13.38 9.67
CA GLY A 148 -0.04 13.56 10.25
C GLY A 148 0.00 14.10 11.69
N LYS A 149 -1.15 14.50 12.27
CA LYS A 149 -1.21 14.99 13.64
C LYS A 149 -1.18 13.85 14.67
N ALA A 150 -0.66 14.14 15.86
CA ALA A 150 -0.55 13.17 16.96
C ALA A 150 -1.90 12.56 17.37
N GLU A 151 -2.98 13.32 17.25
CA GLU A 151 -4.35 12.88 17.52
C GLU A 151 -4.94 11.94 16.44
N ASN A 152 -4.28 11.83 15.30
CA ASN A 152 -4.71 10.94 14.23
C ASN A 152 -4.31 9.49 14.55
N LYS A 153 -5.20 8.55 14.22
CA LYS A 153 -5.04 7.11 14.47
C LYS A 153 -3.99 6.40 13.60
N PHE A 154 -3.23 7.13 12.79
CA PHE A 154 -2.35 6.56 11.78
C PHE A 154 -0.88 6.61 12.19
N GLY A 155 -0.21 5.45 12.11
CA GLY A 155 1.22 5.32 12.28
C GLY A 155 1.72 5.42 13.73
N LEU A 156 3.01 5.18 13.92
CA LEU A 156 3.69 5.28 15.20
C LEU A 156 4.33 6.65 15.38
N SER A 157 4.34 7.16 16.61
CA SER A 157 5.20 8.28 16.96
C SER A 157 6.67 7.86 16.80
N ILE A 158 7.55 8.83 16.54
CA ILE A 158 8.99 8.58 16.45
C ILE A 158 9.52 7.96 17.77
N LYS A 159 8.99 8.38 18.92
CA LYS A 159 9.35 7.83 20.24
C LYS A 159 8.96 6.34 20.34
N SER A 160 7.73 6.00 20.01
CA SER A 160 7.25 4.61 20.02
C SER A 160 8.04 3.75 19.05
N PHE A 161 8.28 4.24 17.83
CA PHE A 161 9.11 3.54 16.85
C PHE A 161 10.51 3.24 17.36
N LYS A 162 11.22 4.25 17.92
CA LYS A 162 12.56 4.07 18.49
C LYS A 162 12.58 3.04 19.62
N SER A 163 11.55 3.02 20.47
CA SER A 163 11.40 2.03 21.54
C SER A 163 11.23 0.62 20.97
N PHE A 164 10.30 0.46 20.03
CA PHE A 164 10.03 -0.84 19.39
C PHE A 164 11.23 -1.33 18.56
N PHE A 165 11.94 -0.44 17.88
CA PHE A 165 13.10 -0.77 17.07
C PHE A 165 14.19 -1.48 17.90
N LYS A 166 14.41 -1.07 19.15
CA LYS A 166 15.35 -1.73 20.06
C LYS A 166 14.96 -3.18 20.37
N SER A 167 13.67 -3.49 20.37
CA SER A 167 13.15 -4.85 20.62
C SER A 167 13.02 -5.68 19.35
N LEU A 168 13.22 -5.09 18.18
CA LEU A 168 13.01 -5.76 16.87
C LEU A 168 13.82 -7.08 16.72
N PRO A 169 15.08 -7.19 17.21
CA PRO A 169 15.85 -8.42 17.12
C PRO A 169 15.18 -9.65 17.76
N ILE A 170 14.25 -9.46 18.68
CA ILE A 170 13.49 -10.54 19.33
C ILE A 170 12.50 -11.20 18.33
N TYR A 171 12.06 -10.46 17.32
CA TYR A 171 11.04 -10.89 16.36
C TYR A 171 11.65 -11.54 15.12
N LYS A 172 12.05 -12.80 15.23
CA LYS A 172 12.86 -13.53 14.22
C LYS A 172 12.15 -13.79 12.88
N ASN A 173 10.83 -13.62 12.83
CA ASN A 173 10.03 -13.90 11.62
C ASN A 173 9.62 -12.65 10.84
N ILE A 174 9.99 -11.46 11.31
CA ILE A 174 9.83 -10.20 10.58
C ILE A 174 11.19 -9.58 10.29
N CYS A 175 11.26 -8.87 9.17
CA CYS A 175 12.43 -8.11 8.75
C CYS A 175 11.96 -6.68 8.45
N LEU A 176 12.55 -5.70 9.11
CA LEU A 176 12.28 -4.30 8.80
C LEU A 176 12.96 -3.95 7.48
N LEU A 177 12.16 -3.72 6.44
CA LEU A 177 12.64 -3.34 5.13
C LEU A 177 12.63 -1.83 4.95
N TYR A 178 11.63 -1.16 5.54
CA TYR A 178 11.38 0.24 5.26
C TYR A 178 10.66 0.96 6.40
N THR A 179 10.96 2.25 6.56
CA THR A 179 10.18 3.19 7.37
C THR A 179 9.83 4.37 6.49
N SER A 180 8.56 4.77 6.46
CA SER A 180 8.11 5.90 5.66
C SER A 180 7.20 6.81 6.46
N PRO A 181 7.43 8.13 6.44
CA PRO A 181 6.37 9.07 6.72
C PRO A 181 5.31 8.99 5.61
N SER A 182 4.08 9.40 5.90
CA SER A 182 3.08 9.56 4.85
C SER A 182 3.55 10.65 3.88
N PRO A 183 3.42 10.45 2.55
CA PRO A 183 3.76 11.50 1.58
C PRO A 183 3.02 12.83 1.77
N ARG A 184 1.90 12.81 2.51
CA ARG A 184 1.13 14.02 2.85
C ARG A 184 1.66 14.76 4.07
N ASP A 185 2.61 14.18 4.79
CA ASP A 185 3.12 14.68 6.06
C ASP A 185 4.56 15.21 5.91
N VAL A 186 5.09 15.25 4.70
CA VAL A 186 6.39 15.83 4.37
C VAL A 186 6.14 17.22 3.81
N GLU A 187 6.57 18.26 4.51
CA GLU A 187 6.65 19.59 3.92
C GLU A 187 7.73 19.58 2.83
N GLU A 188 7.38 20.13 1.67
CA GLU A 188 8.33 20.43 0.61
C GLU A 188 9.24 21.59 1.03
#